data_107ce56e4bf20e2ae4b23c83a8231d98
#
_entry.id   107ce56e4bf20e2ae4b23c83a8231d98
#
_cell.length_a   1.000
_cell.length_b   1.000
_cell.length_c   1.000
_cell.angle_alpha   90.00
_cell.angle_beta   90.00
_cell.angle_gamma   90.00
#
_symmetry.space_group_name_H-M   'P 1'
#
loop_
_entity.id
_entity.type
_entity.pdbx_description
1 polymer ?
#
loop_
_entity_poly.entity_id
_entity_poly.type
_entity_poly.pdbx_seq_one_letter_code
_entity_poly.pdbx_strand_id
1 'polypeptide(L)'
;MTVTVTVLVPAQTANNSQSTVYTATGVTAIIDKFTATNYSGTAATISVNLVTSGGTAGNNDLIVKTKTLQASETYTFPELVGHVLRPGGFISTLAGTASAINIRVSGREVT
;
A
#
# COMPACT_ATOMS: atom_id res chain seq x y z
N MET A 1 9.40 -14.91 19.74
CA MET A 1 9.30 -13.96 18.61
C MET A 1 9.60 -14.69 17.31
N THR A 2 8.73 -14.57 16.35
CA THR A 2 8.92 -15.16 15.01
C THR A 2 8.85 -14.08 13.97
N VAL A 3 9.82 -14.05 13.05
CA VAL A 3 9.84 -13.14 11.92
C VAL A 3 9.56 -13.96 10.66
N THR A 4 8.48 -13.59 9.94
CA THR A 4 8.09 -14.29 8.72
C THR A 4 8.20 -13.32 7.55
N VAL A 5 9.03 -13.66 6.57
CA VAL A 5 9.13 -12.90 5.31
C VAL A 5 7.96 -13.34 4.43
N THR A 6 7.15 -12.38 3.98
CA THR A 6 5.92 -12.73 3.28
C THR A 6 5.48 -11.64 2.31
N VAL A 7 4.58 -12.01 1.41
CA VAL A 7 3.87 -11.04 0.56
C VAL A 7 2.70 -10.48 1.37
N LEU A 8 2.77 -9.19 1.70
CA LEU A 8 1.68 -8.55 2.46
C LEU A 8 0.48 -8.29 1.56
N VAL A 9 0.72 -7.79 0.35
CA VAL A 9 -0.32 -7.55 -0.65
C VAL A 9 0.06 -8.28 -1.92
N PRO A 10 -0.61 -9.39 -2.27
CA PRO A 10 -0.39 -10.03 -3.57
C PRO A 10 -0.69 -9.07 -4.72
N ALA A 11 -0.04 -9.29 -5.87
CA ALA A 11 -0.23 -8.43 -7.03
C ALA A 11 -1.71 -8.28 -7.35
N GLN A 12 -2.20 -7.06 -7.38
CA GLN A 12 -3.61 -6.77 -7.64
C GLN A 12 -3.78 -5.34 -8.12
N THR A 13 -4.88 -5.07 -8.79
CA THR A 13 -5.21 -3.71 -9.23
C THR A 13 -5.75 -2.90 -8.06
N ALA A 14 -5.22 -1.69 -7.88
CA ALA A 14 -5.71 -0.76 -6.86
C ALA A 14 -7.09 -0.23 -7.26
N ASN A 15 -8.02 -0.23 -6.30
CA ASN A 15 -9.37 0.29 -6.53
C ASN A 15 -9.36 1.81 -6.65
N ASN A 16 -10.33 2.33 -7.39
CA ASN A 16 -10.57 3.77 -7.49
C ASN A 16 -11.48 4.30 -6.37
N SER A 17 -11.70 3.52 -5.34
CA SER A 17 -12.29 3.94 -4.07
C SER A 17 -11.38 3.53 -2.94
N GLN A 18 -11.42 4.26 -1.82
CA GLN A 18 -10.56 3.97 -0.68
C GLN A 18 -10.78 2.52 -0.23
N SER A 19 -9.71 1.71 -0.24
CA SER A 19 -9.81 0.28 0.02
C SER A 19 -8.67 -0.20 0.90
N THR A 20 -8.99 -1.01 1.90
CA THR A 20 -7.98 -1.71 2.70
C THR A 20 -7.43 -2.89 1.89
N VAL A 21 -6.10 -2.93 1.74
CA VAL A 21 -5.44 -3.99 0.96
C VAL A 21 -4.66 -4.96 1.84
N TYR A 22 -4.35 -4.57 3.08
CA TYR A 22 -3.66 -5.43 4.05
C TYR A 22 -3.97 -4.97 5.46
N THR A 23 -4.22 -5.92 6.36
CA THR A 23 -4.38 -5.67 7.80
C THR A 23 -3.40 -6.54 8.57
N ALA A 24 -2.65 -5.94 9.50
CA ALA A 24 -1.71 -6.66 10.37
C ALA A 24 -2.50 -7.33 11.49
N THR A 25 -3.00 -8.54 11.23
CA THR A 25 -3.86 -9.26 12.17
C THR A 25 -3.00 -10.08 13.14
N GLY A 26 -2.94 -9.65 14.41
CA GLY A 26 -2.18 -10.35 15.43
C GLY A 26 -0.66 -10.28 15.27
N VAL A 27 -0.16 -9.44 14.37
CA VAL A 27 1.27 -9.31 14.08
C VAL A 27 1.66 -7.85 13.99
N THR A 28 2.96 -7.57 14.11
CA THR A 28 3.55 -6.29 13.68
C THR A 28 4.12 -6.51 12.28
N ALA A 29 3.69 -5.70 11.32
CA ALA A 29 4.15 -5.82 9.94
C ALA A 29 5.13 -4.70 9.61
N ILE A 30 6.15 -5.03 8.81
CA ILE A 30 7.14 -4.07 8.33
C ILE A 30 7.13 -4.12 6.82
N ILE A 31 6.96 -2.97 6.17
CA ILE A 31 6.96 -2.89 4.71
C ILE A 31 8.41 -2.85 4.24
N ASP A 32 8.81 -3.86 3.46
CA ASP A 32 10.16 -3.90 2.88
C ASP A 32 10.16 -3.38 1.44
N LYS A 33 9.08 -3.61 0.70
CA LYS A 33 8.96 -3.10 -0.67
C LYS A 33 7.49 -2.88 -1.03
N PHE A 34 7.22 -1.74 -1.64
CA PHE A 34 5.90 -1.41 -2.16
C PHE A 34 6.08 -0.98 -3.61
N THR A 35 5.52 -1.74 -4.55
CA THR A 35 5.67 -1.49 -5.98
C THR A 35 4.31 -1.21 -6.60
N ALA A 36 4.24 -0.17 -7.42
CA ALA A 36 3.05 0.15 -8.19
C ALA A 36 3.42 0.38 -9.65
N THR A 37 2.64 -0.18 -10.56
CA THR A 37 2.86 -0.06 -12.00
C THR A 37 1.56 0.42 -12.65
N ASN A 38 1.66 1.51 -13.41
CA ASN A 38 0.55 1.98 -14.23
C ASN A 38 0.58 1.20 -15.55
N TYR A 39 -0.37 0.27 -15.71
CA TYR A 39 -0.47 -0.54 -16.92
C TYR A 39 -1.45 0.05 -17.95
N SER A 40 -2.01 1.22 -17.68
CA SER A 40 -2.90 1.91 -18.61
C SER A 40 -2.12 2.76 -19.60
N GLY A 41 -2.80 3.25 -20.61
CA GLY A 41 -2.20 4.12 -21.63
C GLY A 41 -2.17 5.60 -21.27
N THR A 42 -2.62 5.99 -20.08
CA THR A 42 -2.67 7.38 -19.63
C THR A 42 -2.13 7.50 -18.21
N ALA A 43 -1.73 8.70 -17.81
CA ALA A 43 -1.28 8.96 -16.46
C ALA A 43 -2.40 8.67 -15.45
N ALA A 44 -2.05 8.12 -14.31
CA ALA A 44 -2.98 7.82 -13.22
C ALA A 44 -2.31 8.13 -11.89
N THR A 45 -3.11 8.36 -10.85
CA THR A 45 -2.59 8.67 -9.52
C THR A 45 -2.89 7.57 -8.54
N ILE A 46 -2.07 7.50 -7.48
CA ILE A 46 -2.30 6.60 -6.36
C ILE A 46 -1.97 7.33 -5.05
N SER A 47 -2.81 7.09 -4.04
CA SER A 47 -2.59 7.54 -2.67
C SER A 47 -2.50 6.33 -1.76
N VAL A 48 -1.65 6.41 -0.72
CA VAL A 48 -1.45 5.32 0.23
C VAL A 48 -1.56 5.88 1.64
N ASN A 49 -2.39 5.22 2.45
CA ASN A 49 -2.57 5.50 3.87
C ASN A 49 -2.05 4.33 4.68
N LEU A 50 -1.35 4.63 5.77
CA LEU A 50 -1.01 3.64 6.80
C LEU A 50 -1.80 4.01 8.05
N VAL A 51 -2.79 3.19 8.38
CA VAL A 51 -3.81 3.52 9.39
C VAL A 51 -3.59 2.69 10.64
N THR A 52 -3.63 3.35 11.80
CA THR A 52 -3.53 2.68 13.10
C THR A 52 -4.82 1.91 13.40
N SER A 53 -4.72 0.84 14.17
CA SER A 53 -5.87 0.03 14.58
C SER A 53 -7.01 0.90 15.10
N GLY A 54 -8.21 0.64 14.61
CA GLY A 54 -9.41 1.39 14.99
C GLY A 54 -9.59 2.72 14.25
N GLY A 55 -8.61 3.14 13.46
CA GLY A 55 -8.68 4.38 12.71
C GLY A 55 -9.40 4.24 11.37
N THR A 56 -9.56 5.36 10.71
CA THR A 56 -10.17 5.45 9.38
C THR A 56 -9.22 6.20 8.47
N ALA A 57 -9.05 5.72 7.23
CA ALA A 57 -8.16 6.37 6.27
C ALA A 57 -8.62 7.82 6.02
N GLY A 58 -7.69 8.74 6.13
CA GLY A 58 -7.96 10.17 5.95
C GLY A 58 -6.66 10.94 5.80
N ASN A 59 -6.75 12.27 5.79
CA ASN A 59 -5.57 13.10 5.59
C ASN A 59 -4.52 12.95 6.70
N ASN A 60 -4.92 12.52 7.90
CA ASN A 60 -4.01 12.41 9.03
C ASN A 60 -3.07 11.21 8.95
N ASP A 61 -3.38 10.22 8.12
CA ASP A 61 -2.56 9.01 7.98
C ASP A 61 -2.07 8.79 6.54
N LEU A 62 -2.14 9.83 5.70
CA LEU A 62 -1.56 9.79 4.36
C LEU A 62 -0.04 9.74 4.43
N ILE A 63 0.55 8.78 3.74
CA ILE A 63 1.98 8.73 3.51
C ILE A 63 2.30 9.25 2.11
N VAL A 64 1.45 8.90 1.14
CA VAL A 64 1.59 9.33 -0.26
C VAL A 64 0.23 9.86 -0.72
N LYS A 65 0.20 11.11 -1.20
CA LYS A 65 -1.03 11.71 -1.71
C LYS A 65 -0.92 11.95 -3.21
N THR A 66 -1.81 11.32 -3.98
CA THR A 66 -1.95 11.52 -5.42
C THR A 66 -0.61 11.53 -6.17
N LYS A 67 0.21 10.49 -5.92
CA LYS A 67 1.44 10.30 -6.70
C LYS A 67 1.07 9.97 -8.14
N THR A 68 1.50 10.80 -9.07
CA THR A 68 1.23 10.58 -10.50
C THR A 68 2.21 9.57 -11.07
N LEU A 69 1.67 8.52 -11.71
CA LEU A 69 2.44 7.55 -12.48
C LEU A 69 2.09 7.75 -13.94
N GLN A 70 3.09 7.97 -14.77
CA GLN A 70 2.89 8.07 -16.21
C GLN A 70 2.50 6.71 -16.80
N ALA A 71 2.00 6.68 -18.02
CA ALA A 71 1.70 5.42 -18.69
C ALA A 71 2.92 4.51 -18.68
N SER A 72 2.73 3.25 -18.29
CA SER A 72 3.78 2.21 -18.20
C SER A 72 4.86 2.47 -17.15
N GLU A 73 4.68 3.46 -16.29
CA GLU A 73 5.66 3.76 -15.22
C GLU A 73 5.50 2.82 -14.04
N THR A 74 6.64 2.39 -13.47
CA THR A 74 6.69 1.66 -12.20
C THR A 74 7.36 2.54 -11.14
N TYR A 75 6.78 2.59 -9.94
CA TYR A 75 7.33 3.35 -8.82
C TYR A 75 7.46 2.45 -7.60
N THR A 76 8.55 2.58 -6.85
CA THR A 76 8.87 1.69 -5.73
C THR A 76 8.70 2.32 -4.36
N PHE A 77 8.08 3.47 -4.25
CA PHE A 77 7.69 4.13 -2.99
C PHE A 77 8.77 4.06 -1.90
N PRO A 78 9.90 4.74 -2.05
CA PRO A 78 10.92 4.74 -0.98
C PRO A 78 10.38 5.31 0.34
N GLU A 79 9.39 6.18 0.30
CA GLU A 79 8.74 6.74 1.49
C GLU A 79 7.92 5.73 2.29
N LEU A 80 7.60 4.56 1.71
CA LEU A 80 6.85 3.50 2.41
C LEU A 80 7.75 2.43 3.00
N VAL A 81 8.98 2.32 2.50
CA VAL A 81 9.92 1.28 2.93
C VAL A 81 10.35 1.51 4.37
N GLY A 82 10.24 0.46 5.19
CA GLY A 82 10.62 0.51 6.60
C GLY A 82 9.50 0.95 7.54
N HIS A 83 8.34 1.35 7.03
CA HIS A 83 7.21 1.68 7.88
C HIS A 83 6.66 0.45 8.59
N VAL A 84 6.21 0.67 9.82
CA VAL A 84 5.74 -0.38 10.72
C VAL A 84 4.23 -0.23 10.92
N LEU A 85 3.52 -1.36 10.81
CA LEU A 85 2.11 -1.46 11.17
C LEU A 85 2.00 -2.30 12.44
N ARG A 86 1.51 -1.71 13.52
CA ARG A 86 1.22 -2.42 14.76
C ARG A 86 0.00 -3.31 14.57
N PRO A 87 -0.22 -4.31 15.45
CA PRO A 87 -1.38 -5.20 15.31
C PRO A 87 -2.69 -4.42 15.16
N GLY A 88 -3.47 -4.80 14.14
CA GLY A 88 -4.71 -4.11 13.78
C GLY A 88 -4.53 -2.94 12.82
N GLY A 89 -3.31 -2.47 12.60
CA GLY A 89 -3.03 -1.43 11.62
C GLY A 89 -3.19 -1.97 10.20
N PHE A 90 -3.46 -1.09 9.25
CA PHE A 90 -3.73 -1.53 7.88
C PHE A 90 -3.22 -0.55 6.83
N ILE A 91 -3.00 -1.10 5.63
CA ILE A 91 -2.65 -0.35 4.43
C ILE A 91 -3.94 -0.10 3.66
N SER A 92 -4.21 1.16 3.33
CA SER A 92 -5.35 1.55 2.51
C SER A 92 -4.86 2.32 1.30
N THR A 93 -5.43 2.04 0.13
CA THR A 93 -5.01 2.68 -1.12
C THR A 93 -6.20 3.27 -1.85
N LEU A 94 -5.91 4.27 -2.68
CA LEU A 94 -6.91 4.93 -3.52
C LEU A 94 -6.24 5.29 -4.84
N ALA A 95 -6.67 4.65 -5.93
CA ALA A 95 -6.26 5.04 -7.27
C ALA A 95 -7.24 6.06 -7.83
N GLY A 96 -6.73 7.04 -8.56
CA GLY A 96 -7.58 8.05 -9.18
C GLY A 96 -8.38 7.56 -10.38
N THR A 97 -7.93 6.44 -10.98
CA THR A 97 -8.56 5.84 -12.16
C THR A 97 -8.71 4.33 -11.94
N ALA A 98 -9.88 3.79 -12.27
CA ALA A 98 -10.12 2.35 -12.20
C ALA A 98 -9.29 1.60 -13.24
N SER A 99 -8.87 0.37 -12.92
CA SER A 99 -8.15 -0.51 -13.85
C SER A 99 -6.91 0.13 -14.47
N ALA A 100 -6.13 0.84 -13.66
CA ALA A 100 -4.96 1.57 -14.15
C ALA A 100 -3.66 1.15 -13.45
N ILE A 101 -3.68 0.92 -12.15
CA ILE A 101 -2.47 0.72 -11.36
C ILE A 101 -2.52 -0.63 -10.67
N ASN A 102 -1.48 -1.44 -10.88
CA ASN A 102 -1.28 -2.70 -10.19
C ASN A 102 -0.28 -2.50 -9.06
N ILE A 103 -0.57 -3.09 -7.88
CA ILE A 103 0.28 -2.95 -6.70
C ILE A 103 0.71 -4.31 -6.19
N ARG A 104 1.88 -4.35 -5.55
CA ARG A 104 2.37 -5.50 -4.80
C ARG A 104 3.21 -5.01 -3.64
N VAL A 105 3.03 -5.61 -2.46
CA VAL A 105 3.78 -5.26 -1.25
C VAL A 105 4.36 -6.51 -0.63
N SER A 106 5.66 -6.46 -0.31
CA SER A 106 6.35 -7.52 0.40
C SER A 106 6.92 -6.98 1.69
N GLY A 107 7.01 -7.82 2.70
CA GLY A 107 7.54 -7.38 3.98
C GLY A 107 7.71 -8.51 4.96
N ARG A 108 7.71 -8.15 6.24
CA ARG A 108 7.91 -9.08 7.34
C ARG A 108 6.78 -8.94 8.34
N GLU A 109 6.35 -10.07 8.88
CA GLU A 109 5.40 -10.11 10.00
C GLU A 109 6.14 -10.66 11.21
N VAL A 110 6.01 -9.96 12.33
CA VAL A 110 6.68 -10.29 13.59
C VAL A 110 5.61 -10.60 14.64
N THR A 111 5.73 -11.76 15.26
CA THR A 111 4.82 -12.17 16.35
C THR A 111 5.54 -12.24 17.69
#